data_91d76fae17b75707df008e8a2f36029e
#
_entry.id   91d76fae17b75707df008e8a2f36029e
#
_cell.length_a   1.000
_cell.length_b   1.000
_cell.length_c   1.000
_cell.angle_alpha   90.00
_cell.angle_beta   90.00
_cell.angle_gamma   90.00
#
_symmetry.space_group_name_H-M   'P 1'
#
loop_
_entity.id
_entity.type
_entity.pdbx_description
1 polymer ?
#
loop_
_entity_poly.entity_id
_entity_poly.type
_entity_poly.pdbx_seq_one_letter_code
_entity_poly.pdbx_strand_id
1 'polypeptide(L)'
;MRCCALRARSFAAYHRRFMSASVADRLADTFGTKGSPISLQTACASGGAAIQLALEAIRRGEAEAALCVGTDGSVSPEAVVRFSLLSALSTRNEPPAGAARPFAKDRDGFVMAEGAGALVVESLASARARGARVLGVIAGCGEKADSFHLTRSSPDGKAIIASISQALSDAALEPDAIDYVNAHGTGTPENDKMECLGVMTVFGARARDVPISSNKSMIGHTLSAAGVVEAAFTLLSIAHQRLPPTINHNVPDPAIPLDVVPNVARDARVRHAVSNSFGFGGQNVSIVISAEPA
;
A
#
# COMPACT_ATOMS: atom_id res chain seq x y z
N MET A 1 -27.16 -8.73 39.30
CA MET A 1 -27.34 -9.61 38.13
C MET A 1 -27.78 -8.89 36.82
N ARG A 2 -28.67 -7.86 36.81
CA ARG A 2 -29.05 -7.19 35.55
C ARG A 2 -27.93 -6.42 34.82
N CYS A 3 -26.96 -5.89 35.55
CA CYS A 3 -25.87 -5.12 34.97
C CYS A 3 -24.87 -5.96 34.14
N CYS A 4 -24.60 -7.21 34.59
CA CYS A 4 -23.72 -8.14 33.85
C CYS A 4 -24.34 -8.65 32.55
N ALA A 5 -25.66 -8.91 32.54
CA ALA A 5 -26.34 -9.38 31.34
C ALA A 5 -26.45 -8.30 30.23
N LEU A 6 -26.60 -7.03 30.62
CA LEU A 6 -26.56 -5.92 29.67
C LEU A 6 -25.17 -5.68 29.07
N ARG A 7 -24.12 -5.82 29.89
CA ARG A 7 -22.72 -5.74 29.41
C ARG A 7 -22.37 -6.91 28.49
N ALA A 8 -22.82 -8.12 28.78
CA ALA A 8 -22.55 -9.30 27.94
C ALA A 8 -23.23 -9.18 26.54
N ARG A 9 -24.44 -8.62 26.46
CA ARG A 9 -25.14 -8.39 25.18
C ARG A 9 -24.46 -7.28 24.37
N SER A 10 -24.00 -6.22 25.01
CA SER A 10 -23.24 -5.15 24.33
C SER A 10 -21.90 -5.69 23.84
N PHE A 11 -21.19 -6.47 24.63
CA PHE A 11 -19.92 -7.09 24.27
C PHE A 11 -20.04 -8.01 23.04
N ALA A 12 -21.06 -8.86 22.97
CA ALA A 12 -21.30 -9.74 21.83
C ALA A 12 -21.60 -8.96 20.53
N ALA A 13 -22.32 -7.82 20.63
CA ALA A 13 -22.58 -6.95 19.48
C ALA A 13 -21.29 -6.24 19.01
N TYR A 14 -20.46 -5.78 19.94
CA TYR A 14 -19.16 -5.19 19.62
C TYR A 14 -18.17 -6.21 19.10
N HIS A 15 -18.14 -7.42 19.65
CA HIS A 15 -17.24 -8.49 19.23
C HIS A 15 -17.40 -8.81 17.75
N ARG A 16 -18.64 -8.98 17.26
CA ARG A 16 -18.88 -9.20 15.83
C ARG A 16 -18.38 -8.06 14.95
N ARG A 17 -18.46 -6.82 15.41
CA ARG A 17 -17.95 -5.64 14.67
C ARG A 17 -16.43 -5.55 14.69
N PHE A 18 -15.80 -6.12 15.71
CA PHE A 18 -14.36 -6.12 15.87
C PHE A 18 -13.66 -7.25 15.09
N MET A 19 -14.41 -8.26 14.65
CA MET A 19 -13.87 -9.32 13.81
C MET A 19 -13.50 -8.77 12.43
N SER A 20 -12.25 -8.92 12.02
CA SER A 20 -11.76 -8.45 10.71
C SER A 20 -12.55 -9.03 9.54
N ALA A 21 -13.00 -10.28 9.64
CA ALA A 21 -13.87 -10.92 8.66
C ALA A 21 -15.22 -10.19 8.48
N SER A 22 -15.71 -9.47 9.49
CA SER A 22 -17.02 -8.83 9.44
C SER A 22 -17.15 -7.73 8.38
N VAL A 23 -16.05 -7.15 7.93
CA VAL A 23 -16.04 -6.14 6.86
C VAL A 23 -16.38 -6.80 5.52
N ALA A 24 -15.70 -7.89 5.18
CA ALA A 24 -15.94 -8.63 3.94
C ALA A 24 -17.37 -9.20 3.90
N ASP A 25 -17.83 -9.82 5.00
CA ASP A 25 -19.19 -10.36 5.11
C ASP A 25 -20.25 -9.27 4.89
N ARG A 26 -20.10 -8.11 5.53
CA ARG A 26 -21.05 -7.00 5.39
C ARG A 26 -21.08 -6.42 3.99
N LEU A 27 -19.93 -6.31 3.35
CA LEU A 27 -19.85 -5.82 1.98
C LEU A 27 -20.46 -6.85 1.01
N ALA A 28 -20.24 -8.15 1.25
CA ALA A 28 -20.87 -9.21 0.48
C ALA A 28 -22.41 -9.13 0.58
N ASP A 29 -22.94 -8.97 1.79
CA ASP A 29 -24.40 -8.78 2.02
C ASP A 29 -24.93 -7.50 1.36
N THR A 30 -24.16 -6.39 1.46
CA THR A 30 -24.57 -5.09 0.93
C THR A 30 -24.62 -5.06 -0.60
N PHE A 31 -23.61 -5.64 -1.24
CA PHE A 31 -23.47 -5.62 -2.70
C PHE A 31 -23.97 -6.90 -3.39
N GLY A 32 -24.39 -7.91 -2.63
CA GLY A 32 -24.90 -9.16 -3.17
C GLY A 32 -23.84 -9.94 -3.96
N THR A 33 -22.59 -9.93 -3.50
CA THR A 33 -21.52 -10.69 -4.16
C THR A 33 -21.79 -12.19 -4.02
N LYS A 34 -21.49 -12.95 -5.08
CA LYS A 34 -21.83 -14.39 -5.16
C LYS A 34 -20.72 -15.31 -4.65
N GLY A 35 -19.48 -14.82 -4.64
CA GLY A 35 -18.33 -15.58 -4.12
C GLY A 35 -18.25 -15.55 -2.60
N SER A 36 -17.47 -16.45 -2.03
CA SER A 36 -17.16 -16.41 -0.59
C SER A 36 -16.35 -15.15 -0.28
N PRO A 37 -16.75 -14.37 0.75
CA PRO A 37 -15.96 -13.23 1.20
C PRO A 37 -14.62 -13.71 1.76
N ILE A 38 -13.53 -13.09 1.34
CA ILE A 38 -12.17 -13.39 1.80
C ILE A 38 -11.67 -12.24 2.65
N SER A 39 -11.26 -12.51 3.87
CA SER A 39 -10.51 -11.58 4.71
C SER A 39 -9.10 -12.09 4.91
N LEU A 40 -8.13 -11.25 4.67
CA LEU A 40 -6.72 -11.57 4.83
C LEU A 40 -6.02 -10.55 5.72
N GLN A 41 -4.90 -10.93 6.29
CA GLN A 41 -4.08 -10.07 7.14
C GLN A 41 -2.60 -10.33 6.86
N THR A 42 -1.99 -9.42 6.15
CA THR A 42 -0.55 -9.39 5.85
C THR A 42 0.07 -8.06 6.29
N ALA A 43 -0.37 -7.58 7.46
CA ALA A 43 0.00 -6.29 8.04
C ALA A 43 -0.15 -5.15 7.00
N CYS A 44 0.88 -4.33 6.80
CA CYS A 44 0.82 -3.19 5.88
C CYS A 44 0.69 -3.59 4.39
N ALA A 45 0.95 -4.84 4.04
CA ALA A 45 0.78 -5.35 2.68
C ALA A 45 -0.64 -5.87 2.38
N SER A 46 -1.56 -5.89 3.37
CA SER A 46 -2.89 -6.47 3.23
C SER A 46 -3.68 -5.93 2.03
N GLY A 47 -3.68 -4.62 1.84
CA GLY A 47 -4.36 -4.01 0.70
C GLY A 47 -3.79 -4.43 -0.65
N GLY A 48 -2.46 -4.52 -0.76
CA GLY A 48 -1.78 -5.01 -1.96
C GLY A 48 -2.09 -6.48 -2.23
N ALA A 49 -2.04 -7.33 -1.19
CA ALA A 49 -2.36 -8.75 -1.29
C ALA A 49 -3.83 -8.99 -1.69
N ALA A 50 -4.77 -8.15 -1.24
CA ALA A 50 -6.17 -8.23 -1.67
C ALA A 50 -6.32 -7.96 -3.18
N ILE A 51 -5.60 -6.97 -3.72
CA ILE A 51 -5.59 -6.68 -5.15
C ILE A 51 -4.95 -7.82 -5.94
N GLN A 52 -3.85 -8.38 -5.45
CA GLN A 52 -3.19 -9.52 -6.09
C GLN A 52 -4.11 -10.75 -6.15
N LEU A 53 -4.76 -11.12 -5.04
CA LEU A 53 -5.70 -12.25 -5.00
C LEU A 53 -6.85 -12.05 -6.00
N ALA A 54 -7.38 -10.83 -6.11
CA ALA A 54 -8.42 -10.50 -7.08
C ALA A 54 -7.92 -10.69 -8.53
N LEU A 55 -6.73 -10.16 -8.84
CA LEU A 55 -6.13 -10.33 -10.15
C LEU A 55 -5.95 -11.81 -10.51
N GLU A 56 -5.43 -12.61 -9.58
CA GLU A 56 -5.22 -14.04 -9.79
C GLU A 56 -6.53 -14.81 -9.96
N ALA A 57 -7.56 -14.52 -9.15
CA ALA A 57 -8.87 -15.15 -9.26
C ALA A 57 -9.52 -14.85 -10.63
N ILE A 58 -9.41 -13.61 -11.12
CA ILE A 58 -9.95 -13.22 -12.44
C ILE A 58 -9.15 -13.89 -13.56
N ARG A 59 -7.83 -13.93 -13.47
CA ARG A 59 -6.97 -14.59 -14.47
C ARG A 59 -7.23 -16.10 -14.56
N ARG A 60 -7.56 -16.74 -13.43
CA ARG A 60 -7.94 -18.17 -13.39
C ARG A 60 -9.39 -18.43 -13.80
N GLY A 61 -10.19 -17.41 -14.07
CA GLY A 61 -11.61 -17.54 -14.38
C GLY A 61 -12.50 -17.92 -13.20
N GLU A 62 -12.00 -17.80 -11.96
CA GLU A 62 -12.75 -18.08 -10.72
C GLU A 62 -13.72 -16.95 -10.36
N ALA A 63 -13.43 -15.74 -10.84
CA ALA A 63 -14.27 -14.56 -10.66
C ALA A 63 -14.25 -13.69 -11.92
N GLU A 64 -15.37 -13.07 -12.26
CA GLU A 64 -15.46 -12.06 -13.33
C GLU A 64 -15.04 -10.67 -12.82
N ALA A 65 -15.36 -10.39 -11.58
CA ALA A 65 -15.03 -9.15 -10.89
C ALA A 65 -14.83 -9.39 -9.39
N ALA A 66 -14.04 -8.54 -8.75
CA ALA A 66 -13.79 -8.56 -7.33
C ALA A 66 -13.83 -7.13 -6.74
N LEU A 67 -14.42 -7.01 -5.56
CA LEU A 67 -14.36 -5.79 -4.75
C LEU A 67 -13.18 -5.93 -3.78
N CYS A 68 -12.07 -5.24 -4.07
CA CYS A 68 -10.90 -5.18 -3.22
C CYS A 68 -11.05 -4.04 -2.23
N VAL A 69 -11.02 -4.34 -0.94
CA VAL A 69 -11.16 -3.34 0.13
C VAL A 69 -9.99 -3.44 1.09
N GLY A 70 -9.37 -2.30 1.36
CA GLY A 70 -8.43 -2.13 2.45
C GLY A 70 -9.03 -1.19 3.48
N THR A 71 -9.04 -1.57 4.75
CA THR A 71 -9.57 -0.73 5.83
C THR A 71 -8.76 -0.92 7.10
N ASP A 72 -8.55 0.16 7.82
CA ASP A 72 -7.93 0.15 9.14
C ASP A 72 -8.53 1.27 9.99
N GLY A 73 -8.94 0.95 11.21
CA GLY A 73 -9.51 1.87 12.18
C GLY A 73 -8.92 1.61 13.57
N SER A 74 -7.62 1.33 13.64
CA SER A 74 -6.95 0.90 14.87
C SER A 74 -6.19 2.01 15.61
N VAL A 75 -6.39 3.29 15.27
CA VAL A 75 -5.79 4.39 16.05
C VAL A 75 -6.44 4.49 17.42
N SER A 76 -5.81 3.83 18.38
CA SER A 76 -6.25 3.76 19.77
C SER A 76 -5.06 3.85 20.71
N PRO A 77 -5.25 4.23 21.98
CA PRO A 77 -4.16 4.25 22.96
C PRO A 77 -3.42 2.92 23.07
N GLU A 78 -4.15 1.79 22.98
CA GLU A 78 -3.56 0.46 23.01
C GLU A 78 -2.66 0.20 21.80
N ALA A 79 -3.11 0.53 20.60
CA ALA A 79 -2.32 0.36 19.39
C ALA A 79 -1.07 1.25 19.40
N VAL A 80 -1.19 2.50 19.86
CA VAL A 80 -0.04 3.40 20.01
C VAL A 80 0.99 2.80 20.97
N VAL A 81 0.56 2.25 22.12
CA VAL A 81 1.48 1.58 23.05
C VAL A 81 2.15 0.36 22.38
N ARG A 82 1.39 -0.48 21.68
CA ARG A 82 1.95 -1.66 21.00
C ARG A 82 3.01 -1.29 19.96
N PHE A 83 2.74 -0.31 19.11
CA PHE A 83 3.69 0.14 18.08
C PHE A 83 4.87 0.92 18.67
N SER A 84 4.70 1.64 19.79
CA SER A 84 5.81 2.31 20.48
C SER A 84 6.82 1.31 21.03
N LEU A 85 6.36 0.14 21.52
CA LEU A 85 7.24 -0.95 21.96
C LEU A 85 8.11 -1.52 20.83
N LEU A 86 7.68 -1.37 19.59
CA LEU A 86 8.46 -1.77 18.42
C LEU A 86 9.44 -0.70 17.94
N SER A 87 9.47 0.47 18.61
CA SER A 87 10.27 1.63 18.20
C SER A 87 10.04 2.05 16.74
N ALA A 88 8.79 1.89 16.26
CA ALA A 88 8.44 2.12 14.88
C ALA A 88 7.72 3.45 14.63
N LEU A 89 7.16 4.07 15.70
CA LEU A 89 6.46 5.34 15.61
C LEU A 89 7.40 6.53 15.69
N SER A 90 7.06 7.59 14.95
CA SER A 90 7.68 8.89 15.15
C SER A 90 7.39 9.41 16.56
N THR A 91 8.39 9.97 17.19
CA THR A 91 8.27 10.62 18.51
C THR A 91 8.10 12.12 18.41
N ARG A 92 8.08 12.65 17.19
CA ARG A 92 7.91 14.09 16.95
C ARG A 92 6.46 14.52 17.09
N ASN A 93 6.21 15.44 18.03
CA ASN A 93 4.88 15.98 18.29
C ASN A 93 4.78 17.50 17.99
N GLU A 94 5.92 18.15 17.72
CA GLU A 94 5.97 19.60 17.47
C GLU A 94 6.79 19.96 16.22
N PRO A 95 6.20 20.52 15.20
CA PRO A 95 4.77 20.55 14.92
C PRO A 95 4.27 19.16 14.48
N PRO A 96 3.06 18.72 14.85
CA PRO A 96 2.57 17.37 14.53
C PRO A 96 2.45 17.11 13.04
N ALA A 97 2.11 18.12 12.24
CA ALA A 97 2.06 18.03 10.78
C ALA A 97 3.42 17.72 10.13
N GLY A 98 4.52 17.95 10.85
CA GLY A 98 5.86 17.64 10.40
C GLY A 98 6.38 16.26 10.83
N ALA A 99 5.58 15.43 11.49
CA ALA A 99 6.05 14.15 12.03
C ALA A 99 6.30 13.09 10.93
N ALA A 100 5.37 12.92 9.96
CA ALA A 100 5.55 12.01 8.85
C ALA A 100 6.51 12.62 7.80
N ARG A 101 7.71 12.03 7.67
CA ARG A 101 8.77 12.56 6.78
C ARG A 101 9.54 11.44 6.08
N PRO A 102 8.89 10.67 5.21
CA PRO A 102 9.54 9.60 4.47
C PRO A 102 10.78 10.08 3.73
N PHE A 103 11.80 9.24 3.69
CA PHE A 103 13.07 9.45 3.00
C PHE A 103 13.93 10.62 3.50
N ALA A 104 13.43 11.47 4.41
CA ALA A 104 14.23 12.53 5.00
C ALA A 104 15.31 11.96 5.93
N LYS A 105 16.45 12.66 6.05
CA LYS A 105 17.56 12.24 6.91
C LYS A 105 17.17 12.17 8.39
N ASP A 106 16.30 13.07 8.82
CA ASP A 106 15.82 13.20 10.20
C ASP A 106 14.49 12.46 10.45
N ARG A 107 14.13 11.48 9.60
CA ARG A 107 13.00 10.58 9.84
C ARG A 107 13.24 9.73 11.07
N ASP A 108 12.20 9.48 11.85
CA ASP A 108 12.31 8.78 13.13
C ASP A 108 11.23 7.72 13.36
N GLY A 109 10.34 7.50 12.37
CA GLY A 109 9.26 6.53 12.48
C GLY A 109 8.04 6.92 11.65
N PHE A 110 7.04 6.07 11.61
CA PHE A 110 5.78 6.37 10.94
C PHE A 110 4.77 7.05 11.87
N VAL A 111 3.80 7.72 11.28
CA VAL A 111 2.62 8.25 11.98
C VAL A 111 1.44 7.35 11.66
N MET A 112 0.80 6.78 12.69
CA MET A 112 -0.40 5.96 12.52
C MET A 112 -1.55 6.80 11.98
N ALA A 113 -2.31 6.23 11.06
CA ALA A 113 -3.54 6.81 10.54
C ALA A 113 -4.61 5.74 10.32
N GLU A 114 -5.85 6.17 10.26
CA GLU A 114 -7.00 5.36 9.88
C GLU A 114 -7.38 5.67 8.43
N GLY A 115 -7.99 4.71 7.77
CA GLY A 115 -8.45 4.92 6.41
C GLY A 115 -9.15 3.71 5.83
N ALA A 116 -9.80 3.94 4.70
CA ALA A 116 -10.39 2.89 3.89
C ALA A 116 -10.26 3.25 2.41
N GLY A 117 -10.04 2.25 1.59
CA GLY A 117 -10.05 2.35 0.14
C GLY A 117 -10.76 1.13 -0.46
N ALA A 118 -11.34 1.31 -1.64
CA ALA A 118 -11.99 0.24 -2.37
C ALA A 118 -11.72 0.37 -3.87
N LEU A 119 -11.45 -0.74 -4.52
CA LEU A 119 -11.30 -0.85 -5.97
C LEU A 119 -12.18 -1.98 -6.48
N VAL A 120 -12.88 -1.75 -7.58
CA VAL A 120 -13.50 -2.82 -8.36
C VAL A 120 -12.51 -3.25 -9.43
N VAL A 121 -12.09 -4.50 -9.37
CA VAL A 121 -11.19 -5.13 -10.33
C VAL A 121 -12.00 -6.12 -11.15
N GLU A 122 -11.91 -6.03 -12.48
CA GLU A 122 -12.60 -6.92 -13.40
C GLU A 122 -11.78 -7.13 -14.67
N SER A 123 -12.13 -8.11 -15.49
CA SER A 123 -11.49 -8.27 -16.77
C SER A 123 -11.75 -7.04 -17.67
N LEU A 124 -10.75 -6.61 -18.44
CA LEU A 124 -10.90 -5.47 -19.35
C LEU A 124 -12.03 -5.70 -20.36
N ALA A 125 -12.22 -6.94 -20.78
CA ALA A 125 -13.31 -7.30 -21.68
C ALA A 125 -14.69 -7.07 -21.03
N SER A 126 -14.87 -7.48 -19.77
CA SER A 126 -16.10 -7.23 -19.01
C SER A 126 -16.36 -5.74 -18.83
N ALA A 127 -15.34 -4.98 -18.40
CA ALA A 127 -15.44 -3.54 -18.20
C ALA A 127 -15.91 -2.82 -19.49
N ARG A 128 -15.28 -3.15 -20.61
CA ARG A 128 -15.64 -2.58 -21.92
C ARG A 128 -17.04 -2.99 -22.38
N ALA A 129 -17.41 -4.27 -22.19
CA ALA A 129 -18.74 -4.77 -22.61
C ALA A 129 -19.90 -4.07 -21.89
N ARG A 130 -19.72 -3.67 -20.63
CA ARG A 130 -20.73 -2.92 -19.88
C ARG A 130 -20.57 -1.39 -19.95
N GLY A 131 -19.64 -0.88 -20.75
CA GLY A 131 -19.37 0.55 -20.89
C GLY A 131 -18.81 1.23 -19.64
N ALA A 132 -18.07 0.48 -18.81
CA ALA A 132 -17.45 1.06 -17.63
C ALA A 132 -16.31 2.00 -17.99
N ARG A 133 -16.17 3.05 -17.20
CA ARG A 133 -14.96 3.89 -17.26
C ARG A 133 -13.80 3.12 -16.63
N VAL A 134 -12.83 2.72 -17.44
CA VAL A 134 -11.59 2.11 -16.97
C VAL A 134 -10.70 3.20 -16.42
N LEU A 135 -10.27 3.06 -15.16
CA LEU A 135 -9.37 4.02 -14.51
C LEU A 135 -7.89 3.67 -14.74
N GLY A 136 -7.61 2.42 -15.02
CA GLY A 136 -6.30 1.86 -15.30
C GLY A 136 -6.34 0.33 -15.29
N VAL A 137 -5.21 -0.28 -15.53
CA VAL A 137 -5.06 -1.74 -15.62
C VAL A 137 -4.05 -2.20 -14.59
N ILE A 138 -4.40 -3.20 -13.79
CA ILE A 138 -3.43 -3.92 -12.97
C ILE A 138 -2.66 -4.85 -13.91
N ALA A 139 -1.48 -4.41 -14.33
CA ALA A 139 -0.68 -5.09 -15.34
C ALA A 139 0.06 -6.29 -14.78
N GLY A 140 0.54 -6.20 -13.53
CA GLY A 140 1.26 -7.27 -12.88
C GLY A 140 1.35 -7.10 -11.38
N CYS A 141 1.58 -8.20 -10.69
CA CYS A 141 1.82 -8.26 -9.25
C CYS A 141 3.02 -9.14 -8.92
N GLY A 142 3.71 -8.78 -7.83
CA GLY A 142 4.79 -9.60 -7.27
C GLY A 142 4.67 -9.65 -5.76
N GLU A 143 4.73 -10.86 -5.21
CA GLU A 143 4.70 -11.08 -3.77
C GLU A 143 5.88 -11.92 -3.33
N LYS A 144 6.55 -11.51 -2.26
CA LYS A 144 7.66 -12.25 -1.65
C LYS A 144 7.63 -12.15 -0.14
N ALA A 145 7.84 -13.29 0.51
CA ALA A 145 8.00 -13.35 1.96
C ALA A 145 9.47 -13.18 2.35
N ASP A 146 9.71 -12.37 3.37
CA ASP A 146 10.98 -12.22 4.05
C ASP A 146 10.88 -12.89 5.43
N SER A 147 11.65 -13.94 5.66
CA SER A 147 11.64 -14.68 6.92
C SER A 147 12.76 -14.26 7.89
N PHE A 148 13.43 -13.15 7.61
CA PHE A 148 14.59 -12.71 8.38
C PHE A 148 14.22 -12.25 9.80
N HIS A 149 13.21 -11.37 9.93
CA HIS A 149 12.82 -10.79 11.20
C HIS A 149 11.38 -10.28 11.17
N LEU A 150 10.72 -10.20 12.33
CA LEU A 150 9.32 -9.77 12.43
C LEU A 150 9.06 -8.34 11.90
N THR A 151 10.00 -7.42 12.10
CA THR A 151 9.82 -5.99 11.77
C THR A 151 10.95 -5.39 10.94
N ARG A 152 11.96 -6.20 10.56
CA ARG A 152 13.09 -5.74 9.74
C ARG A 152 13.25 -6.61 8.52
N SER A 153 13.58 -5.99 7.41
CA SER A 153 13.92 -6.69 6.18
C SER A 153 15.30 -7.34 6.27
N SER A 154 15.50 -8.41 5.51
CA SER A 154 16.82 -8.97 5.30
C SER A 154 17.79 -7.90 4.79
N PRO A 155 19.03 -7.82 5.33
CA PRO A 155 19.99 -6.78 4.94
C PRO A 155 20.35 -6.73 3.46
N ASP A 156 20.16 -7.84 2.74
CA ASP A 156 20.37 -7.94 1.29
C ASP A 156 19.16 -7.48 0.45
N GLY A 157 18.04 -7.17 1.08
CA GLY A 157 16.82 -6.68 0.43
C GLY A 157 16.14 -7.68 -0.52
N LYS A 158 16.51 -8.96 -0.47
CA LYS A 158 16.06 -9.97 -1.44
C LYS A 158 14.56 -9.98 -1.68
N ALA A 159 13.76 -9.94 -0.62
CA ALA A 159 12.31 -10.05 -0.74
C ALA A 159 11.71 -8.81 -1.40
N ILE A 160 12.19 -7.61 -1.05
CA ILE A 160 11.77 -6.35 -1.66
C ILE A 160 12.17 -6.31 -3.14
N ILE A 161 13.43 -6.60 -3.45
CA ILE A 161 13.95 -6.68 -4.82
C ILE A 161 13.12 -7.67 -5.64
N ALA A 162 12.90 -8.86 -5.10
CA ALA A 162 12.19 -9.92 -5.81
C ALA A 162 10.70 -9.61 -6.00
N SER A 163 10.03 -8.91 -5.05
CA SER A 163 8.62 -8.50 -5.24
C SER A 163 8.49 -7.48 -6.37
N ILE A 164 9.35 -6.47 -6.41
CA ILE A 164 9.35 -5.47 -7.50
C ILE A 164 9.68 -6.13 -8.84
N SER A 165 10.74 -6.94 -8.90
CA SER A 165 11.15 -7.62 -10.14
C SER A 165 10.08 -8.57 -10.66
N GLN A 166 9.40 -9.30 -9.77
CA GLN A 166 8.31 -10.19 -10.14
C GLN A 166 7.11 -9.40 -10.67
N ALA A 167 6.75 -8.27 -10.06
CA ALA A 167 5.65 -7.44 -10.54
C ALA A 167 5.92 -6.91 -11.96
N LEU A 168 7.15 -6.48 -12.24
CA LEU A 168 7.57 -6.06 -13.57
C LEU A 168 7.54 -7.21 -14.58
N SER A 169 8.06 -8.38 -14.21
CA SER A 169 8.04 -9.58 -15.05
C SER A 169 6.61 -10.04 -15.34
N ASP A 170 5.71 -10.01 -14.35
CA ASP A 170 4.30 -10.37 -14.52
C ASP A 170 3.54 -9.38 -15.41
N ALA A 171 3.96 -8.10 -15.39
CA ALA A 171 3.47 -7.06 -16.28
C ALA A 171 4.09 -7.11 -17.69
N ALA A 172 5.07 -7.96 -17.94
CA ALA A 172 5.90 -7.98 -19.16
C ALA A 172 6.51 -6.60 -19.47
N LEU A 173 6.98 -5.89 -18.44
CA LEU A 173 7.61 -4.57 -18.54
C LEU A 173 9.04 -4.61 -18.00
N GLU A 174 9.91 -3.88 -18.70
CA GLU A 174 11.26 -3.61 -18.20
C GLU A 174 11.26 -2.42 -17.24
N PRO A 175 12.24 -2.30 -16.33
CA PRO A 175 12.33 -1.18 -15.39
C PRO A 175 12.29 0.19 -16.08
N ASP A 176 12.81 0.30 -17.29
CA ASP A 176 12.85 1.54 -18.08
C ASP A 176 11.47 2.03 -18.52
N ALA A 177 10.46 1.16 -18.52
CA ALA A 177 9.09 1.53 -18.87
C ALA A 177 8.33 2.20 -17.70
N ILE A 178 8.87 2.16 -16.48
CA ILE A 178 8.19 2.69 -15.30
C ILE A 178 8.43 4.21 -15.19
N ASP A 179 7.35 4.96 -15.11
CA ASP A 179 7.36 6.42 -15.04
C ASP A 179 7.28 6.94 -13.60
N TYR A 180 6.78 6.13 -12.65
CA TYR A 180 6.56 6.55 -11.27
C TYR A 180 6.54 5.35 -10.31
N VAL A 181 7.04 5.56 -9.08
CA VAL A 181 6.92 4.62 -7.97
C VAL A 181 6.13 5.29 -6.83
N ASN A 182 4.98 4.71 -6.48
CA ASN A 182 4.29 5.01 -5.24
C ASN A 182 4.90 4.14 -4.15
N ALA A 183 5.70 4.75 -3.31
CA ALA A 183 6.52 4.06 -2.34
C ALA A 183 5.71 3.53 -1.16
N HIS A 184 6.19 2.45 -0.56
CA HIS A 184 5.78 2.12 0.80
C HIS A 184 6.18 3.22 1.77
N GLY A 185 7.40 3.73 1.73
CA GLY A 185 7.86 5.01 2.29
C GLY A 185 7.25 5.38 3.63
N THR A 186 7.53 4.62 4.69
CA THR A 186 6.89 4.79 6.00
C THR A 186 7.48 5.95 6.82
N GLY A 187 8.68 6.41 6.48
CA GLY A 187 9.44 7.33 7.34
C GLY A 187 10.18 6.63 8.47
N THR A 188 10.21 5.30 8.48
CA THR A 188 11.09 4.55 9.40
C THR A 188 12.50 4.46 8.82
N PRO A 189 13.55 4.58 9.66
CA PRO A 189 14.92 4.47 9.20
C PRO A 189 15.19 3.17 8.41
N GLU A 190 14.62 2.06 8.85
CA GLU A 190 14.82 0.75 8.25
C GLU A 190 14.11 0.59 6.91
N ASN A 191 12.79 0.83 6.86
CA ASN A 191 12.03 0.64 5.62
C ASN A 191 12.58 1.49 4.49
N ASP A 192 12.75 2.79 4.72
CA ASP A 192 13.10 3.72 3.65
C ASP A 192 14.50 3.43 3.08
N LYS A 193 15.43 2.95 3.93
CA LYS A 193 16.74 2.45 3.51
C LYS A 193 16.62 1.21 2.64
N MET A 194 15.78 0.24 3.07
CA MET A 194 15.63 -1.03 2.35
C MET A 194 14.82 -0.87 1.06
N GLU A 195 13.84 -0.01 1.04
CA GLU A 195 13.12 0.35 -0.18
C GLU A 195 14.03 1.07 -1.19
N CYS A 196 14.88 1.99 -0.71
CA CYS A 196 15.91 2.60 -1.55
C CYS A 196 16.84 1.55 -2.16
N LEU A 197 17.32 0.58 -1.38
CA LEU A 197 18.13 -0.53 -1.88
C LEU A 197 17.40 -1.32 -2.96
N GLY A 198 16.11 -1.64 -2.74
CA GLY A 198 15.28 -2.36 -3.71
C GLY A 198 15.12 -1.59 -5.02
N VAL A 199 14.77 -0.32 -4.94
CA VAL A 199 14.63 0.57 -6.10
C VAL A 199 15.95 0.72 -6.84
N MET A 200 17.07 1.02 -6.13
CA MET A 200 18.39 1.14 -6.74
C MET A 200 18.82 -0.15 -7.45
N THR A 201 18.51 -1.31 -6.89
CA THR A 201 18.89 -2.61 -7.47
C THR A 201 18.08 -2.93 -8.72
N VAL A 202 16.76 -2.74 -8.67
CA VAL A 202 15.86 -3.10 -9.77
C VAL A 202 15.97 -2.12 -10.95
N PHE A 203 16.01 -0.81 -10.65
CA PHE A 203 16.02 0.23 -11.69
C PHE A 203 17.45 0.61 -12.16
N GLY A 204 18.49 0.12 -11.48
CA GLY A 204 19.87 0.35 -11.88
C GLY A 204 20.22 1.82 -12.09
N ALA A 205 20.74 2.15 -13.27
CA ALA A 205 21.10 3.54 -13.59
C ALA A 205 19.92 4.51 -13.55
N ARG A 206 18.71 4.05 -13.87
CA ARG A 206 17.47 4.87 -13.84
C ARG A 206 16.93 5.16 -12.45
N ALA A 207 17.37 4.46 -11.42
CA ALA A 207 16.83 4.60 -10.07
C ALA A 207 16.82 6.05 -9.54
N ARG A 208 17.77 6.88 -10.02
CA ARG A 208 17.88 8.28 -9.59
C ARG A 208 16.96 9.22 -10.36
N ASP A 209 16.46 8.78 -11.51
CA ASP A 209 15.66 9.59 -12.43
C ASP A 209 14.18 9.19 -12.40
N VAL A 210 13.85 7.96 -11.95
CA VAL A 210 12.47 7.57 -11.79
C VAL A 210 11.88 8.25 -10.54
N PRO A 211 10.83 9.06 -10.70
CA PRO A 211 10.20 9.72 -9.54
C PRO A 211 9.60 8.69 -8.60
N ILE A 212 9.83 8.88 -7.32
CA ILE A 212 9.22 8.09 -6.26
C ILE A 212 8.62 9.03 -5.22
N SER A 213 7.44 8.73 -4.68
CA SER A 213 6.92 9.50 -3.57
C SER A 213 6.10 8.67 -2.59
N SER A 214 6.00 9.14 -1.36
CA SER A 214 5.19 8.52 -0.32
C SER A 214 4.02 9.39 0.08
N ASN A 215 2.82 8.92 -0.19
CA ASN A 215 1.57 9.56 0.24
C ASN A 215 1.44 9.59 1.76
N LYS A 216 2.13 8.69 2.48
CA LYS A 216 2.13 8.64 3.95
C LYS A 216 2.67 9.91 4.59
N SER A 217 3.45 10.71 3.85
CA SER A 217 3.85 12.04 4.31
C SER A 217 2.66 12.98 4.56
N MET A 218 1.56 12.81 3.79
CA MET A 218 0.38 13.66 3.83
C MET A 218 -0.76 13.06 4.66
N ILE A 219 -0.94 11.74 4.63
CA ILE A 219 -2.10 11.06 5.23
C ILE A 219 -1.74 10.17 6.42
N GLY A 220 -0.46 10.00 6.73
CA GLY A 220 0.02 9.00 7.68
C GLY A 220 -0.02 7.58 7.11
N HIS A 221 0.34 6.62 7.93
CA HIS A 221 0.33 5.20 7.56
C HIS A 221 -0.99 4.54 7.95
N THR A 222 -1.83 4.27 6.98
CA THR A 222 -3.15 3.66 7.16
C THR A 222 -3.10 2.13 7.32
N LEU A 223 -1.94 1.58 7.68
CA LEU A 223 -1.70 0.17 8.03
C LEU A 223 -2.27 -0.80 6.98
N SER A 224 -3.24 -1.64 7.34
CA SER A 224 -3.82 -2.63 6.42
C SER A 224 -4.61 -2.01 5.26
N ALA A 225 -5.07 -0.77 5.38
CA ALA A 225 -5.70 -0.04 4.27
C ALA A 225 -4.69 0.50 3.23
N ALA A 226 -3.42 0.65 3.59
CA ALA A 226 -2.44 1.40 2.82
C ALA A 226 -2.35 0.99 1.35
N GLY A 227 -2.24 -0.32 1.07
CA GLY A 227 -2.04 -0.79 -0.30
C GLY A 227 -3.20 -0.46 -1.25
N VAL A 228 -4.47 -0.51 -0.80
CA VAL A 228 -5.62 -0.12 -1.64
C VAL A 228 -5.70 1.40 -1.81
N VAL A 229 -5.46 2.15 -0.73
CA VAL A 229 -5.46 3.62 -0.76
C VAL A 229 -4.35 4.13 -1.70
N GLU A 230 -3.15 3.58 -1.60
CA GLU A 230 -2.01 3.95 -2.43
C GLU A 230 -2.16 3.51 -3.89
N ALA A 231 -2.80 2.37 -4.16
CA ALA A 231 -3.20 1.98 -5.51
C ALA A 231 -4.20 2.99 -6.11
N ALA A 232 -5.15 3.48 -5.33
CA ALA A 232 -6.07 4.54 -5.77
C ALA A 232 -5.33 5.85 -6.07
N PHE A 233 -4.37 6.28 -5.24
CA PHE A 233 -3.52 7.44 -5.54
C PHE A 233 -2.69 7.24 -6.81
N THR A 234 -2.20 6.02 -7.04
CA THR A 234 -1.44 5.68 -8.25
C THR A 234 -2.33 5.81 -9.50
N LEU A 235 -3.57 5.30 -9.45
CA LEU A 235 -4.57 5.49 -10.50
C LEU A 235 -4.87 6.97 -10.75
N LEU A 236 -5.02 7.77 -9.70
CA LEU A 236 -5.21 9.22 -9.80
C LEU A 236 -4.00 9.91 -10.41
N SER A 237 -2.78 9.48 -10.08
CA SER A 237 -1.55 10.03 -10.68
C SER A 237 -1.50 9.75 -12.19
N ILE A 238 -1.92 8.57 -12.62
CA ILE A 238 -2.06 8.22 -14.04
C ILE A 238 -3.16 9.06 -14.70
N ALA A 239 -4.34 9.17 -14.06
CA ALA A 239 -5.47 9.89 -14.63
C ALA A 239 -5.23 11.40 -14.77
N HIS A 240 -4.52 12.00 -13.82
CA HIS A 240 -4.27 13.45 -13.76
C HIS A 240 -2.89 13.85 -14.28
N GLN A 241 -2.04 12.88 -14.64
CA GLN A 241 -0.66 13.12 -15.11
C GLN A 241 0.13 14.00 -14.12
N ARG A 242 -0.05 13.72 -12.83
CA ARG A 242 0.50 14.54 -11.74
C ARG A 242 0.96 13.64 -10.59
N LEU A 243 2.18 13.86 -10.14
CA LEU A 243 2.80 13.10 -9.04
C LEU A 243 2.50 13.80 -7.71
N PRO A 244 1.95 13.09 -6.72
CA PRO A 244 1.83 13.62 -5.36
C PRO A 244 3.22 13.77 -4.73
N PRO A 245 3.43 14.78 -3.87
CA PRO A 245 4.73 14.98 -3.24
C PRO A 245 4.96 14.07 -2.05
N THR A 246 6.22 13.88 -1.69
CA THR A 246 6.62 13.53 -0.34
C THR A 246 6.84 14.84 0.43
N ILE A 247 5.87 15.24 1.26
CA ILE A 247 6.01 16.45 2.07
C ILE A 247 6.91 16.24 3.28
N ASN A 248 7.32 17.31 3.95
CA ASN A 248 8.24 17.31 5.10
C ASN A 248 9.65 16.80 4.76
N HIS A 249 10.00 16.71 3.50
CA HIS A 249 11.34 16.35 3.03
C HIS A 249 12.24 17.59 2.98
N ASN A 250 12.57 18.13 4.16
CA ASN A 250 13.35 19.37 4.29
C ASN A 250 14.85 19.10 4.50
N VAL A 251 15.20 17.91 4.93
CA VAL A 251 16.58 17.48 5.15
C VAL A 251 16.83 16.23 4.30
N PRO A 252 17.36 16.37 3.06
CA PRO A 252 17.67 15.24 2.20
C PRO A 252 18.66 14.26 2.88
N ASP A 253 18.42 12.96 2.71
CA ASP A 253 19.32 11.93 3.17
C ASP A 253 20.32 11.56 2.05
N PRO A 254 21.63 11.84 2.21
CA PRO A 254 22.62 11.49 1.18
C PRO A 254 22.71 9.99 0.88
N ALA A 255 22.23 9.13 1.82
CA ALA A 255 22.17 7.69 1.63
C ALA A 255 20.97 7.24 0.79
N ILE A 256 20.03 8.14 0.48
CA ILE A 256 18.84 7.89 -0.32
C ILE A 256 18.86 8.83 -1.54
N PRO A 257 19.66 8.52 -2.56
CA PRO A 257 19.85 9.39 -3.73
C PRO A 257 18.72 9.21 -4.76
N LEU A 258 17.46 9.21 -4.31
CA LEU A 258 16.27 9.05 -5.14
C LEU A 258 15.58 10.40 -5.37
N ASP A 259 14.87 10.54 -6.50
CA ASP A 259 13.98 11.67 -6.77
C ASP A 259 12.64 11.46 -6.03
N VAL A 260 12.58 11.87 -4.78
CA VAL A 260 11.43 11.62 -3.90
C VAL A 260 10.24 12.57 -4.11
N VAL A 261 10.22 13.35 -5.17
CA VAL A 261 9.22 14.40 -5.45
C VAL A 261 9.03 15.30 -4.22
N PRO A 262 10.06 16.06 -3.78
CA PRO A 262 10.05 16.69 -2.47
C PRO A 262 9.07 17.85 -2.39
N ASN A 263 8.22 17.84 -1.39
CA ASN A 263 7.37 18.94 -0.90
C ASN A 263 6.32 19.51 -1.88
N VAL A 264 6.53 19.45 -3.18
CA VAL A 264 5.63 20.04 -4.18
C VAL A 264 5.23 19.01 -5.23
N ALA A 265 3.93 18.92 -5.50
CA ALA A 265 3.41 18.06 -6.56
C ALA A 265 3.98 18.48 -7.93
N ARG A 266 4.24 17.51 -8.80
CA ARG A 266 4.89 17.73 -10.10
C ARG A 266 4.06 17.12 -11.22
N ASP A 267 3.86 17.86 -12.30
CA ASP A 267 3.27 17.32 -13.52
C ASP A 267 4.28 16.38 -14.19
N ALA A 268 3.83 15.23 -14.59
CA ALA A 268 4.65 14.22 -15.25
C ALA A 268 3.78 13.30 -16.11
N ARG A 269 4.33 12.85 -17.24
CA ARG A 269 3.68 11.80 -18.02
C ARG A 269 3.83 10.46 -17.28
N VAL A 270 2.71 9.85 -16.91
CA VAL A 270 2.66 8.56 -16.21
C VAL A 270 1.79 7.60 -17.01
N ARG A 271 2.41 6.55 -17.55
CA ARG A 271 1.74 5.42 -18.21
C ARG A 271 1.81 4.16 -17.37
N HIS A 272 2.94 3.92 -16.74
CA HIS A 272 3.20 2.74 -15.92
C HIS A 272 3.78 3.17 -14.58
N ALA A 273 3.18 2.68 -13.52
CA ALA A 273 3.64 2.96 -12.17
C ALA A 273 3.70 1.69 -11.33
N VAL A 274 4.63 1.65 -10.38
CA VAL A 274 4.71 0.61 -9.35
C VAL A 274 4.16 1.16 -8.04
N SER A 275 3.31 0.40 -7.35
CA SER A 275 2.88 0.68 -5.98
C SER A 275 3.42 -0.40 -5.05
N ASN A 276 4.19 -0.01 -4.04
CA ASN A 276 4.85 -0.91 -3.10
C ASN A 276 4.14 -0.96 -1.75
N SER A 277 4.02 -2.15 -1.19
CA SER A 277 3.49 -2.38 0.16
C SER A 277 4.33 -3.44 0.87
N PHE A 278 5.06 -3.04 1.92
CA PHE A 278 5.96 -3.91 2.68
C PHE A 278 5.45 -4.05 4.11
N GLY A 279 5.07 -5.26 4.51
CA GLY A 279 4.42 -5.52 5.80
C GLY A 279 5.34 -6.07 6.86
N PHE A 280 5.11 -5.69 8.11
CA PHE A 280 5.67 -6.43 9.24
C PHE A 280 5.24 -7.90 9.15
N GLY A 281 6.13 -8.81 9.54
CA GLY A 281 5.98 -10.25 9.26
C GLY A 281 6.62 -10.68 7.95
N GLY A 282 7.14 -9.71 7.16
CA GLY A 282 7.94 -9.96 5.98
C GLY A 282 7.17 -10.10 4.67
N GLN A 283 5.86 -9.85 4.64
CA GLN A 283 5.09 -9.83 3.39
C GLN A 283 5.41 -8.56 2.59
N ASN A 284 5.89 -8.74 1.36
CA ASN A 284 6.20 -7.66 0.43
C ASN A 284 5.39 -7.85 -0.84
N VAL A 285 4.59 -6.85 -1.20
CA VAL A 285 3.76 -6.85 -2.40
C VAL A 285 4.07 -5.61 -3.22
N SER A 286 4.30 -5.81 -4.51
CA SER A 286 4.45 -4.74 -5.48
C SER A 286 3.44 -4.94 -6.60
N ILE A 287 2.78 -3.86 -7.02
CA ILE A 287 1.74 -3.88 -8.05
C ILE A 287 2.13 -2.92 -9.16
N VAL A 288 2.13 -3.39 -10.39
CA VAL A 288 2.25 -2.54 -11.58
C VAL A 288 0.87 -2.12 -12.03
N ILE A 289 0.65 -0.82 -12.08
CA ILE A 289 -0.58 -0.20 -12.57
C ILE A 289 -0.24 0.58 -13.84
N SER A 290 -1.01 0.35 -14.89
CA SER A 290 -0.83 0.98 -16.20
C SER A 290 -2.05 1.78 -16.60
N ALA A 291 -1.84 2.80 -17.42
CA ALA A 291 -2.93 3.45 -18.14
C ALA A 291 -3.67 2.43 -19.01
N GLU A 292 -4.95 2.69 -19.29
CA GLU A 292 -5.68 1.88 -20.27
C GLU A 292 -4.94 1.88 -21.61
N PRO A 293 -4.76 0.72 -22.26
CA PRO A 293 -4.25 0.68 -23.62
C PRO A 293 -5.17 1.45 -24.58
N ALA A 294 -4.58 2.29 -25.43
CA ALA A 294 -5.31 3.09 -26.42
C ALA A 294 -6.13 2.23 -27.38
#